data_5c19f7ee4b3b75d42fb61c135b6fd8a7
#
_entry.id   5c19f7ee4b3b75d42fb61c135b6fd8a7
#
_cell.length_a   1.000
_cell.length_b   1.000
_cell.length_c   1.000
_cell.angle_alpha   90.00
_cell.angle_beta   90.00
_cell.angle_gamma   90.00
#
_symmetry.space_group_name_H-M   'P 1'
#
loop_
_entity.id
_entity.type
_entity.pdbx_description
1 polymer ?
#
loop_
_entity_poly.entity_id
_entity_poly.type
_entity_poly.pdbx_seq_one_letter_code
_entity_poly.pdbx_strand_id
1 'polypeptide(L)'
;MYGELMNLCVWAKNNGGMGSFYRSAHELIFLFKNGEASHRNNVQLGKFGRYRTNVWNYPSANTFSRSGPEGDLLALHPTPKPVALIADAIKDSTARGAVVLDPFLGSGTAVIAAERAGRICNRLELDPLYVDAVIRRWQRRTKRDAIHVGSGESFAVREARKASQVALTSEVKA
;
A
#
# COMPACT_ATOMS: atom_id res chain seq x y z
N MET A 1 1.81 -19.37 13.21
CA MET A 1 0.84 -20.29 12.55
C MET A 1 -0.22 -19.43 11.89
N TYR A 2 -0.57 -19.70 10.64
CA TYR A 2 -1.69 -19.01 9.98
C TYR A 2 -3.00 -19.46 10.65
N GLY A 3 -3.97 -18.55 10.76
CA GLY A 3 -5.29 -18.86 11.30
C GLY A 3 -6.16 -19.67 10.33
N GLU A 4 -7.48 -19.65 10.54
CA GLU A 4 -8.45 -20.32 9.70
C GLU A 4 -8.52 -19.67 8.31
N LEU A 5 -8.40 -20.46 7.23
CA LEU A 5 -8.58 -19.96 5.86
C LEU A 5 -10.06 -19.70 5.59
N MET A 6 -10.44 -18.44 5.49
CA MET A 6 -11.82 -18.02 5.25
C MET A 6 -12.18 -18.00 3.77
N ASN A 7 -11.25 -17.61 2.91
CA ASN A 7 -11.50 -17.55 1.47
C ASN A 7 -10.19 -17.52 0.68
N LEU A 8 -10.28 -17.92 -0.59
CA LEU A 8 -9.27 -17.73 -1.62
C LEU A 8 -9.84 -16.78 -2.67
N CYS A 9 -9.22 -15.61 -2.79
CA CYS A 9 -9.58 -14.64 -3.82
C CYS A 9 -8.53 -14.62 -4.92
N VAL A 10 -8.95 -14.29 -6.12
CA VAL A 10 -8.10 -14.16 -7.30
C VAL A 10 -8.13 -12.73 -7.77
N TRP A 11 -7.00 -12.04 -7.73
CA TRP A 11 -6.86 -10.79 -8.45
C TRP A 11 -6.57 -11.08 -9.92
N ALA A 12 -7.58 -10.90 -10.77
CA ALA A 12 -7.46 -10.99 -12.21
C ALA A 12 -6.96 -9.65 -12.78
N LYS A 13 -5.88 -9.72 -13.56
CA LYS A 13 -5.22 -8.56 -14.18
C LYS A 13 -5.71 -8.42 -15.63
N ASN A 14 -5.69 -7.20 -16.14
CA ASN A 14 -6.05 -6.92 -17.53
C ASN A 14 -4.93 -7.25 -18.55
N ASN A 15 -3.72 -7.55 -18.08
CA ASN A 15 -2.59 -7.97 -18.92
C ASN A 15 -1.77 -9.05 -18.21
N GLY A 16 -1.15 -9.92 -19.00
CA GLY A 16 -0.26 -10.96 -18.50
C GLY A 16 1.13 -10.40 -18.16
N GLY A 17 1.66 -10.85 -17.01
CA GLY A 17 3.06 -10.69 -16.64
C GLY A 17 3.96 -11.72 -17.32
N MET A 18 5.16 -11.90 -16.77
CA MET A 18 6.09 -12.96 -17.21
C MET A 18 5.53 -14.34 -16.85
N GLY A 19 5.92 -15.35 -17.60
CA GLY A 19 5.54 -16.73 -17.35
C GLY A 19 6.40 -17.68 -18.20
N SER A 20 6.48 -18.95 -17.81
CA SER A 20 7.27 -19.94 -18.51
C SER A 20 6.50 -20.61 -19.67
N PHE A 21 5.29 -21.07 -19.42
CA PHE A 21 4.43 -21.71 -20.44
C PHE A 21 3.25 -20.82 -20.78
N TYR A 22 2.46 -20.41 -19.79
CA TYR A 22 1.45 -19.38 -19.92
C TYR A 22 1.86 -18.10 -19.19
N ARG A 23 1.49 -16.94 -19.73
CA ARG A 23 1.69 -15.67 -19.06
C ARG A 23 0.74 -15.55 -17.88
N SER A 24 1.27 -15.22 -16.70
CA SER A 24 0.45 -15.06 -15.50
C SER A 24 -0.36 -13.76 -15.56
N ALA A 25 -1.68 -13.89 -15.55
CA ALA A 25 -2.62 -12.77 -15.53
C ALA A 25 -3.36 -12.64 -14.20
N HIS A 26 -2.87 -13.28 -13.14
CA HIS A 26 -3.52 -13.21 -11.81
C HIS A 26 -2.50 -13.26 -10.67
N GLU A 27 -2.98 -12.92 -9.48
CA GLU A 27 -2.35 -13.20 -8.19
C GLU A 27 -3.40 -13.79 -7.24
N LEU A 28 -2.97 -14.70 -6.37
CA LEU A 28 -3.82 -15.30 -5.35
C LEU A 28 -3.76 -14.47 -4.06
N ILE A 29 -4.91 -14.30 -3.43
CA ILE A 29 -5.05 -13.58 -2.17
C ILE A 29 -5.74 -14.50 -1.17
N PHE A 30 -5.00 -14.90 -0.15
CA PHE A 30 -5.50 -15.77 0.91
C PHE A 30 -6.05 -14.91 2.04
N LEU A 31 -7.31 -15.11 2.39
CA LEU A 31 -7.97 -14.44 3.50
C LEU A 31 -8.01 -15.38 4.71
N PHE A 32 -7.27 -15.04 5.74
CA PHE A 32 -7.24 -15.79 7.00
C PHE A 32 -7.92 -15.01 8.12
N LYS A 33 -8.65 -15.74 8.98
CA LYS A 33 -9.07 -15.27 10.28
C LYS A 33 -7.99 -15.62 11.30
N ASN A 34 -7.62 -14.68 12.17
CA ASN A 34 -6.70 -14.91 13.26
C ASN A 34 -7.40 -14.63 14.60
N GLY A 35 -7.33 -15.58 15.53
CA GLY A 35 -7.99 -15.52 16.84
C GLY A 35 -9.48 -15.91 16.81
N GLU A 36 -10.07 -16.00 18.02
CA GLU A 36 -11.43 -16.50 18.25
C GLU A 36 -12.53 -15.45 18.06
N ALA A 37 -12.18 -14.16 18.12
CA ALA A 37 -13.16 -13.09 18.00
C ALA A 37 -13.87 -13.11 16.64
N SER A 38 -15.11 -12.66 16.61
CA SER A 38 -15.86 -12.50 15.36
C SER A 38 -15.15 -11.56 14.40
N HIS A 39 -14.94 -11.99 13.16
CA HIS A 39 -14.40 -11.15 12.11
C HIS A 39 -15.45 -10.17 11.57
N ARG A 40 -14.99 -9.01 11.12
CA ARG A 40 -15.87 -8.07 10.43
C ARG A 40 -16.07 -8.49 8.97
N ASN A 41 -17.32 -8.59 8.55
CA ASN A 41 -17.69 -8.83 7.17
C ASN A 41 -18.65 -7.72 6.72
N ASN A 42 -18.17 -6.77 5.93
CA ASN A 42 -18.96 -5.67 5.39
C ASN A 42 -19.57 -5.99 4.01
N VAL A 43 -19.31 -7.16 3.46
CA VAL A 43 -19.86 -7.61 2.16
C VAL A 43 -21.20 -8.32 2.38
N GLN A 44 -21.22 -9.36 3.21
CA GLN A 44 -22.43 -10.15 3.56
C GLN A 44 -23.34 -10.42 2.35
N LEU A 45 -22.77 -10.94 1.26
CA LEU A 45 -23.47 -11.24 0.00
C LEU A 45 -24.25 -10.04 -0.58
N GLY A 46 -23.77 -8.82 -0.34
CA GLY A 46 -24.40 -7.60 -0.88
C GLY A 46 -25.37 -6.89 0.05
N LYS A 47 -25.62 -7.40 1.27
CA LYS A 47 -26.56 -6.81 2.23
C LYS A 47 -26.38 -5.30 2.47
N PHE A 48 -25.13 -4.83 2.39
CA PHE A 48 -24.77 -3.42 2.62
C PHE A 48 -24.40 -2.69 1.32
N GLY A 49 -24.85 -3.16 0.17
CA GLY A 49 -24.58 -2.58 -1.14
C GLY A 49 -23.17 -2.86 -1.69
N ARG A 50 -22.35 -3.64 -0.99
CA ARG A 50 -21.01 -4.06 -1.45
C ARG A 50 -21.08 -5.50 -1.98
N TYR A 51 -21.61 -5.66 -3.17
CA TYR A 51 -21.68 -6.97 -3.82
C TYR A 51 -20.34 -7.32 -4.46
N ARG A 52 -19.59 -8.24 -3.84
CA ARG A 52 -18.27 -8.66 -4.29
C ARG A 52 -18.17 -10.16 -4.40
N THR A 53 -17.52 -10.62 -5.45
CA THR A 53 -17.12 -12.02 -5.63
C THR A 53 -15.69 -12.21 -5.16
N ASN A 54 -15.20 -13.44 -5.16
CA ASN A 54 -13.80 -13.76 -4.88
C ASN A 54 -12.89 -13.63 -6.13
N VAL A 55 -13.42 -13.21 -7.27
CA VAL A 55 -12.63 -12.80 -8.44
C VAL A 55 -12.62 -11.27 -8.51
N TRP A 56 -11.44 -10.68 -8.35
CA TRP A 56 -11.24 -9.25 -8.24
C TRP A 56 -10.57 -8.72 -9.51
N ASN A 57 -11.30 -7.98 -10.33
CA ASN A 57 -10.81 -7.41 -11.57
C ASN A 57 -10.26 -6.00 -11.32
N TYR A 58 -8.93 -5.87 -11.29
CA TYR A 58 -8.23 -4.59 -11.18
C TYR A 58 -7.08 -4.55 -12.18
N PRO A 59 -6.86 -3.40 -12.84
CA PRO A 59 -5.73 -3.26 -13.76
C PRO A 59 -4.40 -3.43 -13.00
N SER A 60 -3.41 -4.04 -13.66
CA SER A 60 -2.06 -4.13 -13.11
C SER A 60 -1.33 -2.80 -13.19
N ALA A 61 -0.24 -2.66 -12.42
CA ALA A 61 0.57 -1.45 -12.40
C ALA A 61 1.13 -1.04 -13.77
N ASN A 62 1.40 -2.01 -14.64
CA ASN A 62 1.89 -1.76 -16.01
C ASN A 62 0.86 -1.05 -16.91
N THR A 63 -0.41 -0.99 -16.48
CA THR A 63 -1.49 -0.29 -17.19
C THR A 63 -1.61 1.16 -16.75
N PHE A 64 -0.98 1.54 -15.62
CA PHE A 64 -1.05 2.92 -15.14
C PHE A 64 -0.14 3.82 -15.96
N SER A 65 -0.66 4.97 -16.38
CA SER A 65 0.15 6.00 -17.00
C SER A 65 1.23 6.50 -16.05
N ARG A 66 2.47 6.63 -16.54
CA ARG A 66 3.58 7.22 -15.79
C ARG A 66 3.31 8.67 -15.38
N SER A 67 2.43 9.35 -16.10
CA SER A 67 1.98 10.73 -15.86
C SER A 67 0.64 10.82 -15.10
N GLY A 68 0.11 9.72 -14.58
CA GLY A 68 -1.15 9.69 -13.84
C GLY A 68 -1.06 10.38 -12.47
N PRO A 69 -2.21 10.59 -11.79
CA PRO A 69 -2.26 11.26 -10.48
C PRO A 69 -1.49 10.54 -9.35
N GLU A 70 -1.15 9.27 -9.57
CA GLU A 70 -0.34 8.46 -8.66
C GLU A 70 1.17 8.57 -8.96
N GLY A 71 1.55 9.24 -10.07
CA GLY A 71 2.94 9.32 -10.55
C GLY A 71 3.45 8.01 -11.15
N ASP A 72 4.75 7.93 -11.42
CA ASP A 72 5.39 6.71 -11.92
C ASP A 72 5.59 5.71 -10.76
N LEU A 73 4.61 4.86 -10.54
CA LEU A 73 4.65 3.85 -9.48
C LEU A 73 5.69 2.76 -9.74
N LEU A 74 6.03 2.49 -11.01
CA LEU A 74 7.05 1.50 -11.37
C LEU A 74 8.47 2.03 -11.07
N ALA A 75 8.67 3.34 -11.14
CA ALA A 75 9.92 3.96 -10.69
C ALA A 75 10.10 3.89 -9.17
N LEU A 76 8.98 3.82 -8.43
CA LEU A 76 9.02 3.69 -6.96
C LEU A 76 9.22 2.25 -6.48
N HIS A 77 8.66 1.28 -7.19
CA HIS A 77 8.74 -0.14 -6.78
C HIS A 77 8.43 -1.05 -7.98
N PRO A 78 9.11 -2.20 -8.14
CA PRO A 78 8.93 -3.09 -9.29
C PRO A 78 7.51 -3.68 -9.43
N THR A 79 6.81 -3.87 -8.31
CA THR A 79 5.50 -4.56 -8.27
C THR A 79 4.46 -3.81 -7.44
N PRO A 80 4.12 -2.54 -7.75
CA PRO A 80 3.15 -1.80 -6.98
C PRO A 80 1.75 -2.42 -7.17
N LYS A 81 0.99 -2.52 -6.08
CA LYS A 81 -0.40 -3.00 -6.13
C LYS A 81 -1.35 -1.84 -6.45
N PRO A 82 -2.49 -2.08 -7.11
CA PRO A 82 -3.51 -1.05 -7.30
C PRO A 82 -4.09 -0.57 -5.95
N VAL A 83 -4.13 0.74 -5.77
CA VAL A 83 -4.71 1.33 -4.54
C VAL A 83 -6.18 0.94 -4.37
N ALA A 84 -6.95 0.86 -5.46
CA ALA A 84 -8.36 0.49 -5.42
C ALA A 84 -8.56 -0.94 -4.89
N LEU A 85 -7.73 -1.89 -5.32
CA LEU A 85 -7.76 -3.28 -4.85
C LEU A 85 -7.57 -3.35 -3.33
N ILE A 86 -6.52 -2.71 -2.81
CA ILE A 86 -6.22 -2.70 -1.37
C ILE A 86 -7.27 -1.93 -0.57
N ALA A 87 -7.75 -0.79 -1.09
CA ALA A 87 -8.78 0.00 -0.43
C ALA A 87 -10.11 -0.77 -0.29
N ASP A 88 -10.47 -1.55 -1.30
CA ASP A 88 -11.67 -2.38 -1.24
C ASP A 88 -11.51 -3.55 -0.28
N ALA A 89 -10.36 -4.24 -0.27
CA ALA A 89 -10.07 -5.27 0.73
C ALA A 89 -10.17 -4.73 2.16
N ILE A 90 -9.60 -3.54 2.41
CA ILE A 90 -9.68 -2.85 3.71
C ILE A 90 -11.13 -2.56 4.08
N LYS A 91 -11.93 -2.02 3.16
CA LYS A 91 -13.36 -1.71 3.42
C LYS A 91 -14.19 -2.96 3.67
N ASP A 92 -13.88 -4.08 3.01
CA ASP A 92 -14.62 -5.33 3.16
C ASP A 92 -14.48 -5.92 4.57
N SER A 93 -13.34 -5.71 5.23
CA SER A 93 -12.97 -6.40 6.48
C SER A 93 -12.73 -5.49 7.69
N THR A 94 -12.83 -4.15 7.55
CA THR A 94 -12.54 -3.21 8.65
C THR A 94 -13.62 -2.13 8.82
N ALA A 95 -13.73 -1.56 10.04
CA ALA A 95 -14.51 -0.35 10.29
C ALA A 95 -13.69 0.91 9.94
N ARG A 96 -14.36 2.08 9.80
CA ARG A 96 -13.67 3.37 9.78
C ARG A 96 -12.90 3.57 11.08
N GLY A 97 -11.72 4.16 10.99
CA GLY A 97 -10.81 4.33 12.14
C GLY A 97 -10.08 3.07 12.60
N ALA A 98 -10.37 1.89 12.04
CA ALA A 98 -9.65 0.68 12.37
C ALA A 98 -8.18 0.76 11.94
N VAL A 99 -7.32 0.03 12.66
CA VAL A 99 -5.90 -0.10 12.33
C VAL A 99 -5.70 -1.19 11.29
N VAL A 100 -4.93 -0.87 10.27
CA VAL A 100 -4.42 -1.80 9.24
C VAL A 100 -2.91 -1.90 9.45
N LEU A 101 -2.38 -3.11 9.49
CA LEU A 101 -0.94 -3.37 9.55
C LEU A 101 -0.44 -3.86 8.19
N ASP A 102 0.59 -3.20 7.67
CA ASP A 102 1.35 -3.66 6.50
C ASP A 102 2.82 -3.83 6.87
N PRO A 103 3.29 -5.06 7.10
CA PRO A 103 4.67 -5.33 7.50
C PRO A 103 5.66 -5.30 6.32
N PHE A 104 5.20 -5.13 5.07
CA PHE A 104 6.02 -5.12 3.85
C PHE A 104 5.58 -3.97 2.93
N LEU A 105 5.79 -2.74 3.41
CA LEU A 105 5.21 -1.52 2.84
C LEU A 105 5.48 -1.30 1.35
N GLY A 106 6.72 -1.54 0.89
CA GLY A 106 7.14 -1.36 -0.49
C GLY A 106 6.77 0.02 -1.05
N SER A 107 5.94 0.06 -2.10
CA SER A 107 5.49 1.31 -2.72
C SER A 107 4.52 2.16 -1.87
N GLY A 108 4.09 1.68 -0.71
CA GLY A 108 3.15 2.39 0.19
C GLY A 108 1.69 2.36 -0.24
N THR A 109 1.30 1.40 -1.04
CA THR A 109 -0.09 1.28 -1.50
C THR A 109 -1.07 1.18 -0.35
N ALA A 110 -0.75 0.42 0.71
CA ALA A 110 -1.59 0.27 1.89
C ALA A 110 -1.82 1.60 2.64
N VAL A 111 -0.81 2.47 2.72
CA VAL A 111 -0.94 3.80 3.33
C VAL A 111 -1.97 4.64 2.58
N ILE A 112 -1.85 4.71 1.27
CA ILE A 112 -2.78 5.49 0.43
C ILE A 112 -4.20 4.89 0.45
N ALA A 113 -4.30 3.56 0.45
CA ALA A 113 -5.56 2.84 0.51
C ALA A 113 -6.28 3.05 1.85
N ALA A 114 -5.55 2.95 2.96
CA ALA A 114 -6.08 3.19 4.31
C ALA A 114 -6.53 4.65 4.48
N GLU A 115 -5.75 5.62 4.03
CA GLU A 115 -6.11 7.05 4.03
C GLU A 115 -7.42 7.27 3.26
N ARG A 116 -7.54 6.76 2.03
CA ARG A 116 -8.79 6.84 1.23
C ARG A 116 -9.99 6.18 1.91
N ALA A 117 -9.74 5.11 2.64
CA ALA A 117 -10.78 4.36 3.31
C ALA A 117 -11.13 4.92 4.71
N GLY A 118 -10.39 5.90 5.22
CA GLY A 118 -10.54 6.46 6.57
C GLY A 118 -10.12 5.46 7.65
N ARG A 119 -8.99 4.79 7.45
CA ARG A 119 -8.35 3.85 8.38
C ARG A 119 -6.97 4.34 8.75
N ILE A 120 -6.41 3.82 9.85
CA ILE A 120 -5.05 4.09 10.31
C ILE A 120 -4.15 2.99 9.76
N CYS A 121 -3.05 3.34 9.10
CA CYS A 121 -2.09 2.35 8.59
C CYS A 121 -0.83 2.36 9.46
N ASN A 122 -0.60 1.27 10.19
CA ASN A 122 0.70 0.95 10.76
C ASN A 122 1.50 0.12 9.74
N ARG A 123 2.79 0.39 9.60
CA ARG A 123 3.61 -0.18 8.54
C ARG A 123 5.04 -0.36 8.99
N LEU A 124 5.70 -1.34 8.36
CA LEU A 124 7.12 -1.58 8.48
C LEU A 124 7.74 -1.62 7.08
N GLU A 125 8.96 -1.12 6.95
CA GLU A 125 9.76 -1.19 5.75
C GLU A 125 11.24 -1.26 6.16
N LEU A 126 11.96 -2.15 5.53
CA LEU A 126 13.36 -2.38 5.82
C LEU A 126 14.25 -1.36 5.10
N ASP A 127 13.90 -1.01 3.87
CA ASP A 127 14.67 -0.08 3.05
C ASP A 127 14.23 1.38 3.33
N PRO A 128 15.13 2.22 3.90
CA PRO A 128 14.82 3.62 4.18
C PRO A 128 14.50 4.44 2.93
N LEU A 129 15.00 4.06 1.74
CA LEU A 129 14.68 4.76 0.50
C LEU A 129 13.21 4.59 0.11
N TYR A 130 12.66 3.39 0.33
CA TYR A 130 11.22 3.17 0.16
C TYR A 130 10.41 3.95 1.19
N VAL A 131 10.85 4.02 2.44
CA VAL A 131 10.18 4.83 3.47
C VAL A 131 10.08 6.29 3.03
N ASP A 132 11.19 6.90 2.60
CA ASP A 132 11.24 8.28 2.11
C ASP A 132 10.30 8.49 0.90
N ALA A 133 10.33 7.56 -0.06
CA ALA A 133 9.47 7.61 -1.25
C ALA A 133 7.99 7.56 -0.88
N VAL A 134 7.60 6.70 0.07
CA VAL A 134 6.24 6.57 0.55
C VAL A 134 5.77 7.81 1.30
N ILE A 135 6.62 8.42 2.15
CA ILE A 135 6.31 9.66 2.85
C ILE A 135 6.02 10.77 1.83
N ARG A 136 6.90 10.97 0.84
CA ARG A 136 6.68 11.96 -0.22
C ARG A 136 5.39 11.70 -1.02
N ARG A 137 5.10 10.43 -1.32
CA ARG A 137 3.87 10.01 -2.00
C ARG A 137 2.63 10.38 -1.18
N TRP A 138 2.64 10.08 0.12
CA TRP A 138 1.56 10.39 1.04
C TRP A 138 1.35 11.91 1.19
N GLN A 139 2.43 12.70 1.38
CA GLN A 139 2.37 14.16 1.46
C GLN A 139 1.79 14.77 0.16
N ARG A 140 2.24 14.31 -1.01
CA ARG A 140 1.67 14.76 -2.30
C ARG A 140 0.17 14.49 -2.39
N ARG A 141 -0.26 13.34 -1.90
CA ARG A 141 -1.66 12.90 -1.98
C ARG A 141 -2.57 13.62 -0.99
N THR A 142 -2.12 13.82 0.24
CA THR A 142 -2.92 14.37 1.33
C THR A 142 -2.79 15.88 1.49
N LYS A 143 -1.73 16.47 0.95
CA LYS A 143 -1.33 17.86 1.18
C LYS A 143 -1.06 18.17 2.66
N ARG A 144 -0.67 17.16 3.44
CA ARG A 144 -0.29 17.28 4.85
C ARG A 144 1.18 16.94 5.02
N ASP A 145 1.82 17.53 6.02
CA ASP A 145 3.19 17.21 6.39
C ASP A 145 3.26 15.91 7.21
N ALA A 146 4.24 15.08 6.92
CA ALA A 146 4.60 13.95 7.77
C ALA A 146 5.50 14.45 8.90
N ILE A 147 5.11 14.14 10.14
CA ILE A 147 5.81 14.57 11.35
C ILE A 147 6.51 13.38 11.98
N HIS A 148 7.79 13.54 12.29
CA HIS A 148 8.55 12.52 13.02
C HIS A 148 8.19 12.54 14.50
N VAL A 149 7.63 11.44 15.00
CA VAL A 149 7.07 11.36 16.36
C VAL A 149 8.10 11.68 17.44
N GLY A 150 9.33 11.20 17.30
CA GLY A 150 10.35 11.37 18.33
C GLY A 150 10.95 12.78 18.44
N SER A 151 10.96 13.58 17.33
CA SER A 151 11.53 14.93 17.34
C SER A 151 10.51 16.04 17.10
N GLY A 152 9.28 15.74 16.68
CA GLY A 152 8.28 16.73 16.29
C GLY A 152 8.58 17.47 14.97
N GLU A 153 9.69 17.15 14.30
CA GLU A 153 10.09 17.81 13.05
C GLU A 153 9.32 17.29 11.85
N SER A 154 9.05 18.15 10.87
CA SER A 154 8.50 17.71 9.60
C SER A 154 9.54 16.94 8.76
N PHE A 155 9.05 16.11 7.84
CA PHE A 155 9.92 15.37 6.92
C PHE A 155 10.80 16.31 6.10
N ALA A 156 10.27 17.43 5.62
CA ALA A 156 11.02 18.43 4.84
C ALA A 156 12.21 19.02 5.63
N VAL A 157 12.03 19.34 6.91
CA VAL A 157 13.11 19.85 7.78
C VAL A 157 14.22 18.82 7.95
N ARG A 158 13.85 17.56 8.18
CA ARG A 158 14.82 16.46 8.32
C ARG A 158 15.57 16.18 7.03
N GLU A 159 14.88 16.22 5.90
CA GLU A 159 15.45 16.05 4.57
C GLU A 159 16.48 17.14 4.25
N ALA A 160 16.14 18.40 4.48
CA ALA A 160 17.06 19.53 4.28
C ALA A 160 18.31 19.42 5.16
N ARG A 161 18.14 19.07 6.43
CA ARG A 161 19.28 18.87 7.35
C ARG A 161 20.23 17.76 6.88
N LYS A 162 19.67 16.62 6.43
CA LYS A 162 20.46 15.52 5.89
C LYS A 162 21.24 15.93 4.63
N ALA A 163 20.61 16.66 3.73
CA ALA A 163 21.26 17.16 2.52
C ALA A 163 22.45 18.07 2.84
N SER A 164 22.29 18.99 3.81
CA SER A 164 23.37 19.86 4.26
C SER A 164 24.53 19.11 4.88
N GLN A 165 24.26 18.06 5.67
CA GLN A 165 25.28 17.20 6.26
C GLN A 165 26.08 16.43 5.21
N VAL A 166 25.43 15.92 4.18
CA VAL A 166 26.07 15.21 3.06
C VAL A 166 26.98 16.16 2.27
N ALA A 167 26.52 17.38 1.98
CA ALA A 167 27.33 18.40 1.29
C ALA A 167 28.61 18.73 2.05
N LEU A 168 28.52 19.00 3.35
CA LEU A 168 29.67 19.27 4.21
C LEU A 168 30.67 18.10 4.26
N THR A 169 30.16 16.87 4.27
CA THR A 169 31.02 15.67 4.32
C THR A 169 31.76 15.44 2.99
N SER A 170 31.16 15.82 1.86
CA SER A 170 31.81 15.74 0.54
C SER A 170 32.89 16.78 0.35
N GLU A 171 32.73 17.99 0.86
CA GLU A 171 33.73 19.06 0.81
C GLU A 171 34.99 18.74 1.66
N VAL A 172 34.83 18.02 2.76
CA VAL A 172 35.99 17.62 3.63
C VAL A 172 36.82 16.49 3.02
N LYS A 173 36.26 15.74 2.06
CA LYS A 173 36.95 14.62 1.40
C LYS A 173 37.61 14.98 0.04
N ALA A 174 37.41 16.18 -0.45
CA ALA A 174 38.03 16.71 -1.67
C ALA A 174 39.26 17.53 -1.34
#